data_6eaa4fb77f43f6d445c1b9b8f2f85c1a
#
_entry.id   6eaa4fb77f43f6d445c1b9b8f2f85c1a
#
_cell.length_a   1.000
_cell.length_b   1.000
_cell.length_c   1.000
_cell.angle_alpha   90.00
_cell.angle_beta   90.00
_cell.angle_gamma   90.00
#
_symmetry.space_group_name_H-M   'P 1'
#
loop_
_entity.id
_entity.type
_entity.pdbx_description
1 polymer ?
#
loop_
_entity_poly.entity_id
_entity_poly.type
_entity_poly.pdbx_seq_one_letter_code
_entity_poly.pdbx_strand_id
1 'polypeptide(L)'
;IQGLKEEKYDIALCSRKEKESGIDFVPIAKEKLVVVVPRDHELAGRGSVDLKETLPYPQVYFTKNSGLRPVIDQLFEQTGGTPKIAYEILEDASMAGLVAENFGIAVMPEIPILKNLNVDVLDIENPPYERYIYLAKLKEKYLAPVVKEFIEYVKESNGKAL
;
A
#
# COMPACT_ATOMS: atom_id res chain seq x y z
N ILE A 1 0.36 10.27 -11.79
CA ILE A 1 -0.25 10.15 -13.15
C ILE A 1 -0.39 11.51 -13.82
N GLN A 2 -1.00 12.51 -13.15
CA GLN A 2 -1.20 13.83 -13.75
C GLN A 2 0.10 14.47 -14.24
N GLY A 3 1.18 14.41 -13.46
CA GLY A 3 2.48 14.96 -13.87
C GLY A 3 3.11 14.24 -15.06
N LEU A 4 2.80 12.95 -15.30
CA LEU A 4 3.18 12.26 -16.54
C LEU A 4 2.42 12.83 -17.74
N LYS A 5 1.11 13.03 -17.61
CA LYS A 5 0.27 13.60 -18.69
C LYS A 5 0.64 15.05 -19.03
N GLU A 6 1.07 15.81 -18.04
CA GLU A 6 1.56 17.18 -18.19
C GLU A 6 3.05 17.24 -18.58
N GLU A 7 3.67 16.08 -18.82
CA GLU A 7 5.08 15.92 -19.18
C GLU A 7 6.09 16.55 -18.19
N LYS A 8 5.66 16.74 -16.93
CA LYS A 8 6.54 17.19 -15.84
C LYS A 8 7.53 16.10 -15.41
N TYR A 9 7.15 14.84 -15.63
CA TYR A 9 7.92 13.65 -15.29
C TYR A 9 7.97 12.71 -16.49
N ASP A 10 9.05 11.96 -16.64
CA ASP A 10 9.19 10.92 -17.65
C ASP A 10 8.63 9.59 -17.19
N ILE A 11 8.79 9.31 -15.88
CA ILE A 11 8.32 8.11 -15.22
C ILE A 11 7.72 8.44 -13.86
N ALA A 12 6.90 7.53 -13.33
CA ALA A 12 6.39 7.59 -11.96
C ALA A 12 6.34 6.18 -11.36
N LEU A 13 6.65 6.07 -10.07
CA LEU A 13 6.39 4.86 -9.29
C LEU A 13 5.06 5.06 -8.55
N CYS A 14 4.10 4.17 -8.79
CA CYS A 14 2.74 4.37 -8.27
C CYS A 14 1.93 3.08 -8.23
N SER A 15 0.78 3.13 -7.58
CA SER A 15 -0.27 2.12 -7.75
C SER A 15 -0.90 2.26 -9.14
N ARG A 16 -1.26 1.14 -9.77
CA ARG A 16 -1.99 1.13 -11.04
C ARG A 16 -3.39 1.72 -10.82
N LYS A 17 -3.76 2.65 -11.70
CA LYS A 17 -5.15 3.10 -11.81
C LYS A 17 -5.79 2.40 -12.99
N GLU A 18 -6.93 1.78 -12.75
CA GLU A 18 -7.75 1.24 -13.81
C GLU A 18 -8.25 2.38 -14.72
N LYS A 19 -8.38 2.10 -16.02
CA LYS A 19 -8.90 3.05 -17.04
C LYS A 19 -8.02 4.26 -17.37
N GLU A 20 -6.71 4.23 -17.08
CA GLU A 20 -5.78 5.25 -17.55
C GLU A 20 -5.30 4.93 -18.97
N SER A 21 -5.94 5.55 -19.98
CA SER A 21 -5.48 5.47 -21.37
C SER A 21 -4.18 6.24 -21.59
N GLY A 22 -3.33 5.75 -22.49
CA GLY A 22 -2.09 6.44 -22.86
C GLY A 22 -0.92 6.23 -21.88
N ILE A 23 -1.07 5.43 -20.82
CA ILE A 23 -0.01 5.10 -19.88
C ILE A 23 0.28 3.60 -19.90
N ASP A 24 1.56 3.27 -19.93
CA ASP A 24 2.06 1.92 -19.70
C ASP A 24 2.37 1.75 -18.21
N PHE A 25 1.92 0.62 -17.66
CA PHE A 25 2.23 0.22 -16.30
C PHE A 25 3.01 -1.08 -16.32
N VAL A 26 4.22 -1.04 -15.81
CA VAL A 26 5.09 -2.22 -15.67
C VAL A 26 5.18 -2.54 -14.17
N PRO A 27 4.76 -3.73 -13.71
CA PRO A 27 4.90 -4.10 -12.30
C PRO A 27 6.40 -4.22 -11.98
N ILE A 28 6.82 -3.65 -10.86
CA ILE A 28 8.22 -3.64 -10.44
C ILE A 28 8.47 -4.22 -9.06
N ALA A 29 7.46 -4.23 -8.19
CA ALA A 29 7.58 -4.84 -6.88
C ALA A 29 6.21 -5.34 -6.41
N LYS A 30 6.19 -6.50 -5.76
CA LYS A 30 5.03 -6.94 -4.98
C LYS A 30 5.08 -6.28 -3.61
N GLU A 31 3.96 -5.71 -3.17
CA GLU A 31 3.86 -5.09 -1.86
C GLU A 31 2.88 -5.87 -0.99
N LYS A 32 3.34 -6.24 0.20
CA LYS A 32 2.53 -6.93 1.19
C LYS A 32 1.81 -5.90 2.07
N LEU A 33 0.49 -6.04 2.18
CA LEU A 33 -0.29 -5.34 3.20
C LEU A 33 -0.44 -6.25 4.43
N VAL A 34 -0.47 -5.63 5.59
CA VAL A 34 -0.61 -6.31 6.88
C VAL A 34 -1.61 -5.57 7.76
N VAL A 35 -2.16 -6.26 8.72
CA VAL A 35 -2.86 -5.63 9.84
C VAL A 35 -1.85 -5.41 10.95
N VAL A 36 -1.73 -4.17 11.42
CA VAL A 36 -0.86 -3.79 12.52
C VAL A 36 -1.73 -3.48 13.73
N VAL A 37 -1.43 -4.10 14.85
CA VAL A 37 -2.15 -3.95 16.11
C VAL A 37 -1.18 -3.62 17.24
N PRO A 38 -1.61 -2.94 18.32
CA PRO A 38 -0.81 -2.84 19.54
C PRO A 38 -0.40 -4.24 20.05
N ARG A 39 0.75 -4.34 20.68
CA ARG A 39 1.27 -5.65 21.13
C ARG A 39 0.40 -6.34 22.19
N ASP A 40 -0.38 -5.59 22.94
CA ASP A 40 -1.33 -6.07 23.95
C ASP A 40 -2.78 -6.19 23.44
N HIS A 41 -2.99 -5.99 22.13
CA HIS A 41 -4.31 -6.11 21.51
C HIS A 41 -4.78 -7.57 21.47
N GLU A 42 -6.09 -7.79 21.60
CA GLU A 42 -6.67 -9.16 21.60
C GLU A 42 -6.45 -9.97 20.30
N LEU A 43 -6.12 -9.30 19.19
CA LEU A 43 -5.75 -9.94 17.94
C LEU A 43 -4.25 -10.28 17.87
N ALA A 44 -3.42 -9.72 18.77
CA ALA A 44 -1.97 -9.96 18.76
C ALA A 44 -1.62 -11.45 18.95
N GLY A 45 -0.52 -11.88 18.38
CA GLY A 45 -0.02 -13.27 18.50
C GLY A 45 -0.70 -14.28 17.58
N ARG A 46 -1.68 -13.89 16.78
CA ARG A 46 -2.41 -14.83 15.90
C ARG A 46 -1.66 -15.18 14.59
N GLY A 47 -0.70 -14.35 14.19
CA GLY A 47 0.03 -14.49 12.92
C GLY A 47 -0.75 -14.07 11.68
N SER A 48 -2.06 -14.38 11.60
CA SER A 48 -2.96 -13.94 10.54
C SER A 48 -4.35 -13.58 11.08
N VAL A 49 -5.12 -12.85 10.30
CA VAL A 49 -6.47 -12.39 10.65
C VAL A 49 -7.35 -12.26 9.41
N ASP A 50 -8.63 -12.65 9.53
CA ASP A 50 -9.65 -12.22 8.55
C ASP A 50 -9.92 -10.73 8.75
N LEU A 51 -9.83 -9.94 7.67
CA LEU A 51 -10.02 -8.50 7.75
C LEU A 51 -11.38 -8.10 8.32
N LYS A 52 -12.39 -8.95 8.18
CA LYS A 52 -13.72 -8.76 8.80
C LYS A 52 -13.65 -8.68 10.31
N GLU A 53 -12.73 -9.41 10.95
CA GLU A 53 -12.56 -9.39 12.41
C GLU A 53 -12.02 -8.04 12.92
N THR A 54 -11.44 -7.23 12.04
CA THR A 54 -10.90 -5.92 12.40
C THR A 54 -11.96 -4.80 12.43
N LEU A 55 -13.15 -5.03 11.86
CA LEU A 55 -14.24 -4.04 11.75
C LEU A 55 -14.73 -3.48 13.10
N PRO A 56 -14.75 -4.24 14.22
CA PRO A 56 -15.18 -3.70 15.51
C PRO A 56 -14.26 -2.62 16.10
N TYR A 57 -12.98 -2.60 15.68
CA TYR A 57 -11.95 -1.75 16.29
C TYR A 57 -11.78 -0.41 15.59
N PRO A 58 -11.35 0.63 16.33
CA PRO A 58 -10.99 1.90 15.72
C PRO A 58 -9.80 1.73 14.76
N GLN A 59 -9.90 2.33 13.57
CA GLN A 59 -8.89 2.24 12.53
C GLN A 59 -8.10 3.55 12.42
N VAL A 60 -6.78 3.45 12.44
CA VAL A 60 -5.89 4.47 11.90
C VAL A 60 -5.79 4.21 10.40
N TYR A 61 -6.22 5.15 9.59
CA TYR A 61 -6.51 4.91 8.18
C TYR A 61 -5.78 5.89 7.27
N PHE A 62 -5.63 5.56 5.98
CA PHE A 62 -5.04 6.50 5.04
C PHE A 62 -6.00 7.62 4.66
N THR A 63 -5.46 8.83 4.48
CA THR A 63 -6.22 9.96 3.93
C THR A 63 -6.71 9.66 2.52
N LYS A 64 -7.76 10.36 2.08
CA LYS A 64 -8.34 10.21 0.73
C LYS A 64 -7.37 10.52 -0.41
N ASN A 65 -6.30 11.26 -0.14
CA ASN A 65 -5.27 11.61 -1.11
C ASN A 65 -4.18 10.54 -1.26
N SER A 66 -4.15 9.54 -0.37
CA SER A 66 -3.21 8.42 -0.47
C SER A 66 -3.59 7.48 -1.62
N GLY A 67 -2.59 7.03 -2.37
CA GLY A 67 -2.77 5.98 -3.37
C GLY A 67 -3.16 4.62 -2.79
N LEU A 68 -2.94 4.42 -1.48
CA LEU A 68 -3.32 3.21 -0.75
C LEU A 68 -4.80 3.20 -0.34
N ARG A 69 -5.40 4.39 -0.13
CA ARG A 69 -6.77 4.50 0.34
C ARG A 69 -7.77 3.70 -0.50
N PRO A 70 -7.81 3.83 -1.83
CA PRO A 70 -8.74 3.06 -2.65
C PRO A 70 -8.51 1.54 -2.58
N VAL A 71 -7.26 1.12 -2.42
CA VAL A 71 -6.92 -0.31 -2.31
C VAL A 71 -7.48 -0.90 -1.03
N ILE A 72 -7.28 -0.21 0.10
CA ILE A 72 -7.75 -0.67 1.40
C ILE A 72 -9.28 -0.58 1.49
N ASP A 73 -9.89 0.48 0.95
CA ASP A 73 -11.35 0.59 0.86
C ASP A 73 -11.94 -0.62 0.12
N GLN A 74 -11.35 -1.02 -1.01
CA GLN A 74 -11.78 -2.19 -1.78
C GLN A 74 -11.64 -3.50 -0.99
N LEU A 75 -10.59 -3.65 -0.16
CA LEU A 75 -10.44 -4.83 0.70
C LEU A 75 -11.57 -4.89 1.74
N PHE A 76 -11.89 -3.78 2.39
CA PHE A 76 -13.00 -3.73 3.34
C PHE A 76 -14.35 -3.95 2.68
N GLU A 77 -14.59 -3.41 1.50
CA GLU A 77 -15.82 -3.67 0.72
C GLU A 77 -16.06 -5.17 0.49
N GLN A 78 -14.99 -5.93 0.21
CA GLN A 78 -15.08 -7.38 0.04
C GLN A 78 -15.47 -8.12 1.33
N THR A 79 -15.21 -7.55 2.50
CA THR A 79 -15.66 -8.13 3.78
C THR A 79 -17.16 -7.91 4.02
N GLY A 80 -17.81 -7.07 3.24
CA GLY A 80 -19.20 -6.64 3.42
C GLY A 80 -19.40 -5.68 4.59
N GLY A 81 -18.32 -5.11 5.15
CA GLY A 81 -18.36 -4.20 6.30
C GLY A 81 -17.70 -2.86 6.01
N THR A 82 -17.90 -1.92 6.94
CA THR A 82 -17.28 -0.58 6.89
C THR A 82 -16.37 -0.38 8.09
N PRO A 83 -15.10 -0.03 7.90
CA PRO A 83 -14.16 0.19 8.99
C PRO A 83 -14.55 1.42 9.81
N LYS A 84 -14.31 1.38 11.12
CA LYS A 84 -14.50 2.50 12.03
C LYS A 84 -13.30 3.45 11.97
N ILE A 85 -13.24 4.33 10.99
CA ILE A 85 -12.12 5.27 10.82
C ILE A 85 -12.11 6.26 11.99
N ALA A 86 -11.08 6.17 12.84
CA ALA A 86 -10.88 7.08 13.96
C ALA A 86 -9.90 8.22 13.63
N TYR A 87 -8.87 7.91 12.84
CA TYR A 87 -7.83 8.86 12.43
C TYR A 87 -7.48 8.66 10.96
N GLU A 88 -7.16 9.74 10.27
CA GLU A 88 -6.68 9.70 8.89
C GLU A 88 -5.26 10.28 8.80
N ILE A 89 -4.32 9.47 8.30
CA ILE A 89 -2.88 9.77 8.24
C ILE A 89 -2.38 9.56 6.81
N LEU A 90 -1.40 10.34 6.40
CA LEU A 90 -0.79 10.22 5.07
C LEU A 90 0.42 9.28 5.07
N GLU A 91 1.24 9.34 6.12
CA GLU A 91 2.55 8.70 6.20
C GLU A 91 2.51 7.39 6.99
N ASP A 92 3.04 6.31 6.40
CA ASP A 92 3.06 4.96 6.96
C ASP A 92 3.73 4.92 8.36
N ALA A 93 4.88 5.58 8.53
CA ALA A 93 5.60 5.57 9.79
C ALA A 93 4.82 6.27 10.92
N SER A 94 4.10 7.35 10.61
CA SER A 94 3.23 8.05 11.56
C SER A 94 2.04 7.18 11.96
N MET A 95 1.45 6.47 10.99
CA MET A 95 0.38 5.51 11.23
C MET A 95 0.84 4.40 12.19
N ALA A 96 1.99 3.80 11.92
CA ALA A 96 2.57 2.77 12.77
C ALA A 96 2.85 3.26 14.21
N GLY A 97 3.31 4.50 14.34
CA GLY A 97 3.51 5.16 15.64
C GLY A 97 2.22 5.32 16.45
N LEU A 98 1.13 5.74 15.80
CA LEU A 98 -0.18 5.84 16.45
C LEU A 98 -0.72 4.48 16.90
N VAL A 99 -0.52 3.43 16.10
CA VAL A 99 -0.90 2.07 16.49
C VAL A 99 -0.08 1.63 17.72
N ALA A 100 1.22 1.89 17.74
CA ALA A 100 2.09 1.56 18.87
C ALA A 100 1.66 2.23 20.18
N GLU A 101 1.06 3.43 20.10
CA GLU A 101 0.50 4.19 21.23
C GLU A 101 -0.99 3.89 21.48
N ASN A 102 -1.51 2.79 20.91
CA ASN A 102 -2.87 2.28 21.15
C ASN A 102 -4.01 3.23 20.72
N PHE A 103 -3.79 4.01 19.65
CA PHE A 103 -4.85 4.86 19.07
C PHE A 103 -5.81 4.07 18.16
N GLY A 104 -5.52 2.82 17.89
CA GLY A 104 -6.31 1.92 17.06
C GLY A 104 -5.44 0.90 16.36
N ILE A 105 -6.00 0.23 15.38
CA ILE A 105 -5.30 -0.73 14.51
C ILE A 105 -5.22 -0.17 13.09
N ALA A 106 -4.36 -0.73 12.24
CA ALA A 106 -4.21 -0.24 10.87
C ALA A 106 -4.02 -1.37 9.86
N VAL A 107 -4.50 -1.15 8.63
CA VAL A 107 -4.10 -1.90 7.44
C VAL A 107 -3.10 -1.05 6.67
N MET A 108 -1.89 -1.54 6.50
CA MET A 108 -0.80 -0.78 5.90
C MET A 108 0.25 -1.68 5.25
N PRO A 109 1.18 -1.13 4.42
CA PRO A 109 2.32 -1.88 3.94
C PRO A 109 3.20 -2.42 5.07
N GLU A 110 3.77 -3.61 4.89
CA GLU A 110 4.78 -4.14 5.81
C GLU A 110 6.08 -3.36 5.63
N ILE A 111 6.33 -2.40 6.51
CA ILE A 111 7.53 -1.54 6.48
C ILE A 111 8.54 -1.92 7.57
N PRO A 112 9.85 -1.73 7.33
CA PRO A 112 10.90 -2.19 8.25
C PRO A 112 10.80 -1.63 9.67
N ILE A 113 10.26 -0.42 9.85
CA ILE A 113 10.16 0.22 11.17
C ILE A 113 9.24 -0.53 12.14
N LEU A 114 8.27 -1.31 11.62
CA LEU A 114 7.35 -2.08 12.46
C LEU A 114 8.05 -3.01 13.44
N LYS A 115 9.23 -3.54 13.06
CA LYS A 115 10.05 -4.42 13.91
C LYS A 115 10.58 -3.73 15.17
N ASN A 116 10.64 -2.40 15.17
CA ASN A 116 11.19 -1.57 16.25
C ASN A 116 10.11 -0.90 17.10
N LEU A 117 8.84 -1.11 16.79
CA LEU A 117 7.70 -0.53 17.48
C LEU A 117 7.03 -1.58 18.39
N ASN A 118 6.28 -1.08 19.37
CA ASN A 118 5.49 -1.94 20.26
C ASN A 118 4.17 -2.37 19.61
N VAL A 119 4.28 -3.04 18.48
CA VAL A 119 3.16 -3.54 17.68
C VAL A 119 3.31 -5.02 17.37
N ASP A 120 2.23 -5.66 16.99
CA ASP A 120 2.22 -6.95 16.34
C ASP A 120 1.72 -6.84 14.91
N VAL A 121 2.24 -7.70 14.03
CA VAL A 121 1.99 -7.67 12.58
C VAL A 121 1.32 -8.96 12.18
N LEU A 122 0.11 -8.85 11.61
CA LEU A 122 -0.73 -9.98 11.23
C LEU A 122 -0.89 -10.00 9.71
N ASP A 123 -0.78 -11.17 9.12
CA ASP A 123 -1.09 -11.37 7.71
C ASP A 123 -2.59 -11.26 7.47
N ILE A 124 -2.99 -10.69 6.34
CA ILE A 124 -4.39 -10.69 5.91
C ILE A 124 -4.69 -12.04 5.29
N GLU A 125 -5.49 -12.85 5.97
CA GLU A 125 -5.91 -14.16 5.50
C GLU A 125 -7.05 -14.06 4.48
N ASN A 126 -7.99 -13.16 4.73
CA ASN A 126 -9.16 -12.92 3.89
C ASN A 126 -9.58 -11.43 3.96
N PRO A 127 -9.93 -10.79 2.83
CA PRO A 127 -9.98 -11.32 1.47
C PRO A 127 -8.59 -11.53 0.85
N PRO A 128 -8.45 -12.48 -0.10
CA PRO A 128 -7.20 -12.61 -0.85
C PRO A 128 -6.95 -11.37 -1.68
N TYR A 129 -5.72 -10.93 -1.74
CA TYR A 129 -5.33 -9.75 -2.50
C TYR A 129 -3.94 -9.91 -3.12
N GLU A 130 -3.69 -9.18 -4.19
CA GLU A 130 -2.37 -8.96 -4.74
C GLU A 130 -2.17 -7.48 -5.01
N ARG A 131 -1.06 -6.95 -4.54
CA ARG A 131 -0.69 -5.56 -4.76
C ARG A 131 0.71 -5.45 -5.32
N TYR A 132 0.83 -4.59 -6.34
CA TYR A 132 2.09 -4.28 -6.98
C TYR A 132 2.32 -2.78 -7.01
N ILE A 133 3.58 -2.40 -6.89
CA ILE A 133 4.06 -1.08 -7.29
C ILE A 133 4.39 -1.16 -8.77
N TYR A 134 3.99 -0.15 -9.52
CA TYR A 134 4.21 -0.06 -10.95
C TYR A 134 5.12 1.11 -11.29
N LEU A 135 5.98 0.90 -12.28
CA LEU A 135 6.60 1.96 -13.03
C LEU A 135 5.63 2.36 -14.14
N ALA A 136 5.22 3.62 -14.14
CA ALA A 136 4.30 4.19 -15.12
C ALA A 136 5.05 5.17 -16.03
N LYS A 137 4.74 5.14 -17.34
CA LYS A 137 5.25 6.05 -18.35
C LYS A 137 4.21 6.32 -19.43
N LEU A 138 4.31 7.41 -20.17
CA LEU A 138 3.51 7.62 -21.37
C LEU A 138 3.90 6.61 -22.46
N LYS A 139 2.90 6.08 -23.17
CA LYS A 139 3.10 5.04 -24.21
C LYS A 139 3.96 5.54 -25.36
N GLU A 140 3.66 6.72 -25.86
CA GLU A 140 4.22 7.24 -27.13
C GLU A 140 5.28 8.33 -26.93
N LYS A 141 5.64 8.62 -25.64
CA LYS A 141 6.65 9.63 -25.35
C LYS A 141 8.06 9.11 -25.63
N TYR A 142 8.85 9.91 -26.33
CA TYR A 142 10.30 9.68 -26.41
C TYR A 142 10.91 9.79 -25.01
N LEU A 143 11.68 8.79 -24.64
CA LEU A 143 12.42 8.77 -23.37
C LEU A 143 13.91 8.94 -23.65
N ALA A 144 14.55 9.83 -22.90
CA ALA A 144 16.00 10.02 -22.96
C ALA A 144 16.73 8.68 -22.63
N PRO A 145 17.94 8.45 -23.19
CA PRO A 145 18.69 7.20 -22.95
C PRO A 145 18.84 6.86 -21.47
N VAL A 146 19.18 7.83 -20.63
CA VAL A 146 19.33 7.62 -19.17
C VAL A 146 18.03 7.14 -18.50
N VAL A 147 16.87 7.60 -18.97
CA VAL A 147 15.58 7.14 -18.44
C VAL A 147 15.32 5.70 -18.86
N LYS A 148 15.67 5.31 -20.08
CA LYS A 148 15.56 3.93 -20.56
C LYS A 148 16.46 2.99 -19.76
N GLU A 149 17.71 3.37 -19.54
CA GLU A 149 18.65 2.61 -18.69
C GLU A 149 18.14 2.44 -17.28
N PHE A 150 17.57 3.50 -16.69
CA PHE A 150 16.95 3.41 -15.36
C PHE A 150 15.78 2.42 -15.33
N ILE A 151 14.91 2.45 -16.36
CA ILE A 151 13.78 1.52 -16.48
C ILE A 151 14.29 0.07 -16.55
N GLU A 152 15.29 -0.21 -17.37
CA GLU A 152 15.87 -1.56 -17.50
C GLU A 152 16.53 -1.98 -16.17
N TYR A 153 17.29 -1.11 -15.52
CA TYR A 153 17.88 -1.37 -14.21
C TYR A 153 16.81 -1.76 -13.17
N VAL A 154 15.71 -1.00 -13.10
CA VAL A 154 14.62 -1.29 -12.16
C VAL A 154 13.96 -2.64 -12.45
N LYS A 155 13.74 -2.99 -13.73
CA LYS A 155 13.20 -4.28 -14.12
C LYS A 155 14.11 -5.45 -13.73
N GLU A 156 15.41 -5.33 -14.01
CA GLU A 156 16.40 -6.36 -13.70
C GLU A 156 16.58 -6.54 -12.18
N SER A 157 16.62 -5.44 -11.44
CA SER A 157 16.76 -5.46 -9.98
C SER A 157 15.58 -6.11 -9.28
N ASN A 158 14.37 -5.94 -9.83
CA ASN A 158 13.13 -6.45 -9.23
C ASN A 158 12.65 -7.77 -9.88
N GLY A 159 13.18 -8.16 -11.04
CA GLY A 159 12.88 -9.45 -11.68
C GLY A 159 13.28 -10.68 -10.86
N LYS A 160 14.03 -10.46 -9.75
CA LYS A 160 14.34 -11.49 -8.74
C LYS A 160 13.35 -11.50 -7.56
N ALA A 161 12.42 -10.56 -7.51
CA ALA A 161 11.47 -10.37 -6.41
C ALA A 161 9.99 -10.51 -6.81
N LEU A 162 9.72 -10.81 -8.10
CA LEU A 162 8.36 -11.06 -8.64
C LEU A 162 8.09 -12.55 -8.82
#